data_ccc5e4fabaa3dea52d7d7ae34be54a04
#
_entry.id   ccc5e4fabaa3dea52d7d7ae34be54a04
#
_cell.length_a   1.000
_cell.length_b   1.000
_cell.length_c   1.000
_cell.angle_alpha   90.00
_cell.angle_beta   90.00
_cell.angle_gamma   90.00
#
_symmetry.space_group_name_H-M   'P 1'
#
loop_
_entity.id
_entity.type
_entity.pdbx_description
1 polymer ?
#
loop_
_entity_poly.entity_id
_entity_poly.type
_entity_poly.pdbx_seq_one_letter_code
_entity_poly.pdbx_strand_id
1 'polypeptide(L)'
;MNPLPLILFNIPYERLYALDLPIRIETKNIRKSSPSINVNYPIVINLPHPAVEKKINTDIIHALNKLLIEQGFYSEHLVEMVGAYEIKTNERGVLSLTLTVYSFTGGAHGLTITKSLTFDVKTGKQYELSELFKPDSDYVKILSDIIEKKIVEWDVPLLEDFTQIRRDQDFYIADHSLVIYFQVYELTPYVYGFPYFPITIKDIESIIREGGILEKMIPF
;
A
#
# COMPACT_ATOMS: atom_id res chain seq x y z
N MET A 1 -42.93 20.47 -24.22
CA MET A 1 -41.56 20.11 -23.86
C MET A 1 -41.46 18.58 -23.85
N ASN A 2 -40.87 18.01 -24.88
CA ASN A 2 -40.66 16.56 -24.92
C ASN A 2 -39.48 16.21 -23.99
N PRO A 3 -39.59 15.22 -23.10
CA PRO A 3 -38.48 14.76 -22.33
C PRO A 3 -37.43 14.11 -23.26
N LEU A 4 -36.19 14.51 -23.09
CA LEU A 4 -35.05 13.88 -23.75
C LEU A 4 -35.04 12.37 -23.43
N PRO A 5 -34.84 11.48 -24.44
CA PRO A 5 -34.76 10.05 -24.17
C PRO A 5 -33.53 9.77 -23.30
N LEU A 6 -33.74 9.13 -22.16
CA LEU A 6 -32.68 8.50 -21.39
C LEU A 6 -32.00 7.48 -22.32
N ILE A 7 -30.83 7.82 -22.81
CA ILE A 7 -29.96 6.86 -23.47
C ILE A 7 -29.39 5.95 -22.35
N LEU A 8 -30.14 4.91 -22.03
CA LEU A 8 -29.61 3.76 -21.33
C LEU A 8 -28.54 3.14 -22.23
N PHE A 9 -27.29 3.41 -21.96
CA PHE A 9 -26.20 2.61 -22.51
C PHE A 9 -26.49 1.17 -22.12
N ASN A 10 -26.95 0.35 -23.07
CA ASN A 10 -26.98 -1.10 -22.91
C ASN A 10 -25.55 -1.61 -22.86
N ILE A 11 -24.91 -1.46 -21.68
CA ILE A 11 -23.67 -2.16 -21.41
C ILE A 11 -24.07 -3.63 -21.29
N PRO A 12 -23.54 -4.52 -22.15
CA PRO A 12 -23.85 -5.95 -22.06
C PRO A 12 -23.58 -6.43 -20.64
N TYR A 13 -24.50 -7.20 -20.07
CA TYR A 13 -24.41 -7.74 -18.71
C TYR A 13 -23.06 -8.43 -18.45
N GLU A 14 -22.49 -9.08 -19.47
CA GLU A 14 -21.16 -9.67 -19.47
C GLU A 14 -20.01 -8.64 -19.27
N ARG A 15 -20.17 -7.38 -19.73
CA ARG A 15 -19.21 -6.31 -19.47
C ARG A 15 -19.29 -5.74 -18.06
N LEU A 16 -20.45 -5.80 -17.42
CA LEU A 16 -20.61 -5.42 -16.01
C LEU A 16 -19.86 -6.38 -15.07
N TYR A 17 -19.76 -7.67 -15.41
CA TYR A 17 -18.95 -8.65 -14.68
C TYR A 17 -17.46 -8.55 -14.99
N ALA A 18 -17.06 -7.86 -16.06
CA ALA A 18 -15.68 -7.57 -16.38
C ALA A 18 -15.15 -6.31 -15.64
N LEU A 19 -16.03 -5.50 -15.06
CA LEU A 19 -15.64 -4.44 -14.13
C LEU A 19 -15.34 -5.12 -12.80
N ASP A 20 -14.08 -5.28 -12.48
CA ASP A 20 -13.62 -5.70 -11.15
C ASP A 20 -14.01 -4.59 -10.15
N LEU A 21 -15.25 -4.69 -9.64
CA LEU A 21 -15.80 -3.73 -8.67
C LEU A 21 -14.93 -3.70 -7.41
N PRO A 22 -14.88 -2.55 -6.73
CA PRO A 22 -14.21 -2.45 -5.44
C PRO A 22 -14.73 -3.50 -4.46
N ILE A 23 -13.82 -4.18 -3.78
CA ILE A 23 -14.21 -5.12 -2.72
C ILE A 23 -14.64 -4.36 -1.47
N ARG A 24 -15.49 -4.99 -0.68
CA ARG A 24 -16.00 -4.38 0.55
C ARG A 24 -15.03 -4.54 1.71
N ILE A 25 -14.79 -3.43 2.42
CA ILE A 25 -13.88 -3.36 3.56
C ILE A 25 -14.64 -2.83 4.77
N GLU A 26 -14.47 -3.50 5.90
CA GLU A 26 -14.92 -3.01 7.21
C GLU A 26 -13.72 -2.59 8.06
N THR A 27 -13.92 -1.54 8.87
CA THR A 27 -12.95 -1.15 9.89
C THR A 27 -13.20 -1.94 11.18
N LYS A 28 -12.15 -2.57 11.71
CA LYS A 28 -12.11 -3.12 13.06
C LYS A 28 -11.20 -2.27 13.93
N ASN A 29 -11.36 -2.37 15.25
CA ASN A 29 -10.64 -1.54 16.19
C ASN A 29 -10.11 -2.36 17.38
N ILE A 30 -8.84 -2.11 17.74
CA ILE A 30 -8.24 -2.55 19.00
C ILE A 30 -8.19 -1.33 19.91
N ARG A 31 -8.82 -1.42 21.10
CA ARG A 31 -8.88 -0.30 22.04
C ARG A 31 -8.52 -0.74 23.45
N LYS A 32 -7.70 0.08 24.12
CA LYS A 32 -7.36 -0.07 25.54
C LYS A 32 -7.16 1.32 26.16
N SER A 33 -7.51 1.50 27.43
CA SER A 33 -7.42 2.80 28.11
C SER A 33 -6.07 3.06 28.76
N SER A 34 -5.39 1.99 29.22
CA SER A 34 -4.09 2.10 29.90
C SER A 34 -3.22 0.87 29.57
N PRO A 35 -2.11 1.02 28.81
CA PRO A 35 -1.75 2.21 28.04
C PRO A 35 -2.84 2.64 27.07
N SER A 36 -2.79 3.90 26.58
CA SER A 36 -3.74 4.39 25.59
C SER A 36 -3.50 3.71 24.24
N ILE A 37 -4.40 2.82 23.84
CA ILE A 37 -4.30 2.12 22.54
C ILE A 37 -5.58 2.37 21.75
N ASN A 38 -5.43 2.82 20.50
CA ASN A 38 -6.52 2.98 19.55
C ASN A 38 -6.03 2.67 18.13
N VAL A 39 -6.22 1.44 17.68
CA VAL A 39 -5.73 0.95 16.39
C VAL A 39 -6.89 0.52 15.52
N ASN A 40 -7.12 1.24 14.43
CA ASN A 40 -8.07 0.87 13.39
C ASN A 40 -7.37 0.06 12.31
N TYR A 41 -8.00 -1.04 11.87
CA TYR A 41 -7.47 -1.89 10.80
C TYR A 41 -8.56 -2.41 9.89
N PRO A 42 -8.27 -2.75 8.61
CA PRO A 42 -9.25 -3.20 7.64
C PRO A 42 -9.48 -4.71 7.75
N ILE A 43 -10.72 -5.11 7.45
CA ILE A 43 -11.10 -6.51 7.16
C ILE A 43 -11.87 -6.51 5.86
N VAL A 44 -11.45 -7.35 4.93
CA VAL A 44 -12.18 -7.63 3.68
C VAL A 44 -13.37 -8.53 4.00
N ILE A 45 -14.52 -8.21 3.43
CA ILE A 45 -15.77 -8.95 3.65
C ILE A 45 -16.53 -9.21 2.34
N ASN A 46 -17.32 -10.28 2.35
CA ASN A 46 -18.25 -10.62 1.27
C ASN A 46 -17.57 -10.88 -0.09
N LEU A 47 -16.35 -11.44 -0.09
CA LEU A 47 -15.78 -11.95 -1.32
C LEU A 47 -16.53 -13.19 -1.81
N PRO A 48 -16.62 -13.40 -3.13
CA PRO A 48 -17.27 -14.59 -3.69
C PRO A 48 -16.62 -15.92 -3.24
N HIS A 49 -15.31 -15.86 -2.91
CA HIS A 49 -14.53 -17.02 -2.49
C HIS A 49 -14.08 -16.87 -1.02
N PRO A 50 -14.76 -17.53 -0.06
CA PRO A 50 -14.42 -17.40 1.37
C PRO A 50 -12.99 -17.78 1.73
N ALA A 51 -12.37 -18.71 1.00
CA ALA A 51 -10.97 -19.09 1.23
C ALA A 51 -9.99 -17.94 0.87
N VAL A 52 -10.29 -17.18 -0.19
CA VAL A 52 -9.50 -16.01 -0.61
C VAL A 52 -9.68 -14.87 0.40
N GLU A 53 -10.90 -14.61 0.82
CA GLU A 53 -11.21 -13.63 1.87
C GLU A 53 -10.43 -13.93 3.15
N LYS A 54 -10.51 -15.18 3.62
CA LYS A 54 -9.79 -15.63 4.81
C LYS A 54 -8.28 -15.44 4.66
N LYS A 55 -7.72 -15.77 3.47
CA LYS A 55 -6.28 -15.62 3.22
C LYS A 55 -5.86 -14.15 3.30
N ILE A 56 -6.52 -13.23 2.59
CA ILE A 56 -6.23 -11.80 2.63
C ILE A 56 -6.31 -11.26 4.05
N ASN A 57 -7.40 -11.60 4.79
CA ASN A 57 -7.56 -11.15 6.17
C ASN A 57 -6.49 -11.72 7.10
N THR A 58 -6.06 -12.97 6.89
CA THR A 58 -4.96 -13.57 7.66
C THR A 58 -3.65 -12.80 7.43
N ASP A 59 -3.33 -12.46 6.19
CA ASP A 59 -2.12 -11.74 5.83
C ASP A 59 -2.15 -10.28 6.39
N ILE A 60 -3.31 -9.60 6.33
CA ILE A 60 -3.51 -8.27 6.95
C ILE A 60 -3.29 -8.33 8.47
N ILE A 61 -3.93 -9.29 9.16
CA ILE A 61 -3.82 -9.45 10.61
C ILE A 61 -2.38 -9.83 11.02
N HIS A 62 -1.72 -10.67 10.22
CA HIS A 62 -0.32 -11.03 10.46
C HIS A 62 0.59 -9.81 10.37
N ALA A 63 0.46 -9.00 9.31
CA ALA A 63 1.23 -7.78 9.13
C ALA A 63 0.95 -6.77 10.26
N LEU A 64 -0.32 -6.58 10.64
CA LEU A 64 -0.69 -5.72 11.76
C LEU A 64 -0.04 -6.20 13.06
N ASN A 65 -0.15 -7.49 13.40
CA ASN A 65 0.42 -8.04 14.63
C ASN A 65 1.94 -7.83 14.67
N LYS A 66 2.63 -8.09 13.55
CA LYS A 66 4.07 -7.84 13.45
C LYS A 66 4.40 -6.38 13.72
N LEU A 67 3.66 -5.45 13.09
CA LEU A 67 3.84 -4.01 13.25
C LEU A 67 3.57 -3.56 14.70
N LEU A 68 2.52 -4.07 15.35
CA LEU A 68 2.21 -3.76 16.75
C LEU A 68 3.32 -4.23 17.69
N ILE A 69 3.87 -5.44 17.46
CA ILE A 69 4.98 -5.99 18.26
C ILE A 69 6.24 -5.14 18.07
N GLU A 70 6.58 -4.79 16.85
CA GLU A 70 7.72 -3.94 16.49
C GLU A 70 7.61 -2.56 17.16
N GLN A 71 6.39 -2.03 17.25
CA GLN A 71 6.08 -0.75 17.90
C GLN A 71 5.90 -0.85 19.44
N GLY A 72 6.25 -2.00 20.03
CA GLY A 72 6.29 -2.15 21.48
C GLY A 72 4.94 -2.35 22.17
N PHE A 73 3.96 -3.00 21.50
CA PHE A 73 2.64 -3.28 22.05
C PHE A 73 2.66 -3.98 23.43
N TYR A 74 3.69 -4.79 23.69
CA TYR A 74 3.90 -5.49 24.95
C TYR A 74 4.94 -4.82 25.86
N SER A 75 5.44 -3.64 25.49
CA SER A 75 6.41 -2.91 26.31
C SER A 75 5.77 -2.36 27.58
N GLU A 76 6.44 -2.54 28.71
CA GLU A 76 6.04 -1.93 29.99
C GLU A 76 6.11 -0.38 29.95
N HIS A 77 6.87 0.16 29.00
CA HIS A 77 7.03 1.60 28.79
C HIS A 77 6.04 2.18 27.79
N LEU A 78 5.14 1.37 27.19
CA LEU A 78 4.16 1.88 26.24
C LEU A 78 3.19 2.84 26.96
N VAL A 79 3.14 4.07 26.49
CA VAL A 79 2.24 5.13 26.96
C VAL A 79 1.04 5.26 26.02
N GLU A 80 1.32 5.34 24.73
CA GLU A 80 0.32 5.55 23.69
C GLU A 80 0.65 4.76 22.44
N MET A 81 -0.40 4.23 21.78
CA MET A 81 -0.32 3.63 20.46
C MET A 81 -1.55 4.00 19.65
N VAL A 82 -1.33 4.58 18.47
CA VAL A 82 -2.38 4.96 17.53
C VAL A 82 -2.12 4.29 16.19
N GLY A 83 -3.11 3.57 15.68
CA GLY A 83 -3.01 2.90 14.39
C GLY A 83 -4.15 3.29 13.46
N ALA A 84 -3.82 3.42 12.19
CA ALA A 84 -4.75 3.67 11.11
C ALA A 84 -4.36 2.86 9.87
N TYR A 85 -5.27 2.77 8.92
CA TYR A 85 -5.00 2.23 7.59
C TYR A 85 -5.54 3.17 6.51
N GLU A 86 -4.98 3.06 5.33
CA GLU A 86 -5.47 3.76 4.15
C GLU A 86 -5.57 2.78 2.98
N ILE A 87 -6.66 2.87 2.23
CA ILE A 87 -6.81 2.16 0.96
C ILE A 87 -6.19 3.04 -0.12
N LYS A 88 -5.19 2.51 -0.80
CA LYS A 88 -4.47 3.20 -1.89
C LYS A 88 -5.04 2.83 -3.26
N THR A 89 -5.45 1.58 -3.43
CA THR A 89 -6.16 1.07 -4.61
C THR A 89 -7.14 -0.01 -4.18
N ASN A 90 -8.35 0.03 -4.72
CA ASN A 90 -9.37 -0.99 -4.57
C ASN A 90 -10.20 -1.06 -5.85
N GLU A 91 -9.57 -1.48 -6.93
CA GLU A 91 -10.20 -1.58 -8.26
C GLU A 91 -9.48 -2.62 -9.12
N ARG A 92 -10.09 -3.01 -10.24
CA ARG A 92 -9.48 -3.91 -11.25
C ARG A 92 -8.92 -5.22 -10.66
N GLY A 93 -9.53 -5.71 -9.57
CA GLY A 93 -9.07 -6.91 -8.86
C GLY A 93 -7.78 -6.71 -8.05
N VAL A 94 -7.40 -5.46 -7.78
CA VAL A 94 -6.25 -5.09 -6.97
C VAL A 94 -6.70 -4.42 -5.69
N LEU A 95 -6.20 -4.89 -4.55
CA LEU A 95 -6.28 -4.20 -3.27
C LEU A 95 -4.86 -3.82 -2.84
N SER A 96 -4.59 -2.52 -2.73
CA SER A 96 -3.36 -2.01 -2.13
C SER A 96 -3.71 -1.08 -0.97
N LEU A 97 -3.08 -1.30 0.17
CA LEU A 97 -3.35 -0.56 1.40
C LEU A 97 -2.08 -0.35 2.24
N THR A 98 -2.14 0.60 3.15
CA THR A 98 -1.11 0.82 4.17
C THR A 98 -1.70 0.67 5.56
N LEU A 99 -0.90 0.09 6.47
CA LEU A 99 -1.12 0.06 7.91
C LEU A 99 -0.07 0.96 8.54
N THR A 100 -0.49 1.96 9.30
CA THR A 100 0.42 2.90 9.96
C THR A 100 0.18 2.85 11.46
N VAL A 101 1.24 2.68 12.24
CA VAL A 101 1.17 2.66 13.70
C VAL A 101 2.20 3.63 14.27
N TYR A 102 1.71 4.57 15.05
CA TYR A 102 2.49 5.43 15.93
C TYR A 102 2.54 4.81 17.32
N SER A 103 3.69 4.85 17.96
CA SER A 103 3.82 4.53 19.38
C SER A 103 4.69 5.54 20.12
N PHE A 104 4.36 5.76 21.39
CA PHE A 104 5.14 6.53 22.33
C PHE A 104 5.44 5.68 23.57
N THR A 105 6.72 5.45 23.80
CA THR A 105 7.22 4.66 24.94
C THR A 105 8.01 5.52 25.92
N GLY A 106 7.84 6.84 25.88
CA GLY A 106 8.61 7.81 26.64
C GLY A 106 9.75 8.42 25.82
N GLY A 107 10.34 9.48 26.33
CA GLY A 107 11.41 10.23 25.64
C GLY A 107 10.91 11.50 24.94
N ALA A 108 11.65 11.97 23.94
CA ALA A 108 11.38 13.26 23.29
C ALA A 108 10.19 13.22 22.32
N HIS A 109 9.97 12.09 21.64
CA HIS A 109 8.88 11.90 20.68
C HIS A 109 8.62 10.40 20.47
N GLY A 110 7.48 10.07 19.88
CA GLY A 110 7.16 8.71 19.42
C GLY A 110 7.75 8.40 18.04
N LEU A 111 7.52 7.18 17.60
CA LEU A 111 7.91 6.70 16.28
C LEU A 111 6.68 6.21 15.50
N THR A 112 6.64 6.50 14.22
CA THR A 112 5.63 5.97 13.31
C THR A 112 6.28 5.01 12.33
N ILE A 113 5.69 3.83 12.14
CA ILE A 113 6.07 2.87 11.10
C ILE A 113 4.86 2.60 10.21
N THR A 114 5.09 2.49 8.91
CA THR A 114 4.08 2.15 7.91
C THR A 114 4.45 0.85 7.21
N LYS A 115 3.48 -0.05 7.07
CA LYS A 115 3.57 -1.27 6.25
C LYS A 115 2.51 -1.24 5.17
N SER A 116 2.92 -1.53 3.94
CA SER A 116 2.02 -1.67 2.80
C SER A 116 1.78 -3.13 2.46
N LEU A 117 0.59 -3.41 1.95
CA LEU A 117 0.16 -4.72 1.49
C LEU A 117 -0.55 -4.55 0.15
N THR A 118 -0.18 -5.35 -0.83
CA THR A 118 -0.78 -5.34 -2.16
C THR A 118 -1.21 -6.75 -2.55
N PHE A 119 -2.50 -6.91 -2.89
CA PHE A 119 -3.13 -8.21 -3.15
C PHE A 119 -3.77 -8.26 -4.54
N ASP A 120 -3.73 -9.43 -5.17
CA ASP A 120 -4.70 -9.83 -6.17
C ASP A 120 -5.93 -10.39 -5.44
N VAL A 121 -7.08 -9.75 -5.60
CA VAL A 121 -8.30 -10.12 -4.84
C VAL A 121 -8.98 -11.37 -5.37
N LYS A 122 -8.61 -11.86 -6.57
CA LYS A 122 -9.14 -13.11 -7.14
C LYS A 122 -8.46 -14.34 -6.54
N THR A 123 -7.17 -14.22 -6.25
CA THR A 123 -6.33 -15.34 -5.77
C THR A 123 -5.95 -15.22 -4.30
N GLY A 124 -6.06 -14.02 -3.72
CA GLY A 124 -5.56 -13.69 -2.40
C GLY A 124 -4.04 -13.69 -2.32
N LYS A 125 -3.36 -13.63 -3.46
CA LYS A 125 -1.90 -13.53 -3.49
C LYS A 125 -1.48 -12.14 -3.03
N GLN A 126 -0.63 -12.06 -2.01
CA GLN A 126 0.14 -10.87 -1.68
C GLN A 126 1.38 -10.79 -2.57
N TYR A 127 1.73 -9.58 -3.00
CA TYR A 127 2.86 -9.33 -3.88
C TYR A 127 3.99 -8.61 -3.14
N GLU A 128 5.20 -9.12 -3.35
CA GLU A 128 6.44 -8.41 -3.03
C GLU A 128 6.88 -7.54 -4.22
N LEU A 129 7.71 -6.51 -3.97
CA LEU A 129 8.14 -5.57 -5.02
C LEU A 129 8.75 -6.27 -6.23
N SER A 130 9.63 -7.25 -6.01
CA SER A 130 10.31 -8.01 -7.06
C SER A 130 9.35 -8.80 -7.97
N GLU A 131 8.19 -9.20 -7.46
CA GLU A 131 7.20 -9.98 -8.21
C GLU A 131 6.40 -9.16 -9.22
N LEU A 132 6.46 -7.83 -9.12
CA LEU A 132 5.80 -6.90 -10.03
C LEU A 132 6.50 -6.82 -11.40
N PHE A 133 7.76 -7.25 -11.47
CA PHE A 133 8.64 -7.06 -12.61
C PHE A 133 9.00 -8.35 -13.33
N LYS A 134 9.48 -8.23 -14.56
CA LYS A 134 10.06 -9.35 -15.31
C LYS A 134 11.27 -9.91 -14.56
N PRO A 135 11.47 -11.23 -14.53
CA PRO A 135 12.58 -11.86 -13.78
C PRO A 135 13.97 -11.31 -14.14
N ASP A 136 14.16 -10.99 -15.42
CA ASP A 136 15.45 -10.53 -15.97
C ASP A 136 15.59 -9.00 -15.97
N SER A 137 14.62 -8.27 -15.41
CA SER A 137 14.69 -6.80 -15.34
C SER A 137 15.55 -6.35 -14.16
N ASP A 138 16.36 -5.32 -14.40
CA ASP A 138 17.05 -4.61 -13.32
C ASP A 138 16.14 -3.51 -12.75
N TYR A 139 14.98 -3.93 -12.17
CA TYR A 139 14.01 -2.99 -11.62
C TYR A 139 14.61 -2.13 -10.51
N VAL A 140 15.55 -2.66 -9.72
CA VAL A 140 16.22 -1.91 -8.64
C VAL A 140 16.92 -0.69 -9.22
N LYS A 141 17.75 -0.90 -10.25
CA LYS A 141 18.45 0.21 -10.89
C LYS A 141 17.49 1.20 -11.55
N ILE A 142 16.50 0.71 -12.30
CA ILE A 142 15.57 1.57 -13.05
C ILE A 142 14.75 2.45 -12.08
N LEU A 143 14.21 1.86 -11.01
CA LEU A 143 13.46 2.62 -10.01
C LEU A 143 14.37 3.59 -9.25
N SER A 144 15.60 3.19 -8.95
CA SER A 144 16.57 4.05 -8.28
C SER A 144 16.94 5.26 -9.12
N ASP A 145 17.19 5.08 -10.42
CA ASP A 145 17.49 6.17 -11.36
C ASP A 145 16.33 7.19 -11.44
N ILE A 146 15.08 6.72 -11.36
CA ILE A 146 13.89 7.59 -11.34
C ILE A 146 13.80 8.35 -10.01
N ILE A 147 14.02 7.67 -8.89
CA ILE A 147 13.95 8.26 -7.55
C ILE A 147 15.07 9.29 -7.36
N GLU A 148 16.30 9.00 -7.79
CA GLU A 148 17.43 9.94 -7.74
C GLU A 148 17.11 11.26 -8.45
N LYS A 149 16.51 11.19 -9.63
CA LYS A 149 16.07 12.40 -10.36
C LYS A 149 15.03 13.20 -9.56
N LYS A 150 14.06 12.50 -8.94
CA LYS A 150 13.03 13.15 -8.12
C LYS A 150 13.61 13.75 -6.82
N ILE A 151 14.60 13.12 -6.21
CA ILE A 151 15.32 13.64 -5.05
C ILE A 151 15.94 14.99 -5.39
N VAL A 152 16.63 15.10 -6.54
CA VAL A 152 17.25 16.34 -7.01
C VAL A 152 16.17 17.37 -7.39
N GLU A 153 15.14 16.96 -8.16
CA GLU A 153 14.08 17.86 -8.63
C GLU A 153 13.27 18.48 -7.46
N TRP A 154 13.03 17.70 -6.41
CA TRP A 154 12.23 18.15 -5.28
C TRP A 154 13.03 18.68 -4.09
N ASP A 155 14.35 18.77 -4.25
CA ASP A 155 15.29 19.23 -3.20
C ASP A 155 15.07 18.47 -1.87
N VAL A 156 14.99 17.11 -1.96
CA VAL A 156 14.73 16.25 -0.81
C VAL A 156 15.93 16.26 0.13
N PRO A 157 15.75 16.62 1.42
CA PRO A 157 16.87 16.67 2.36
C PRO A 157 17.27 15.24 2.77
N LEU A 158 18.42 14.79 2.33
CA LEU A 158 18.95 13.46 2.61
C LEU A 158 19.75 13.43 3.92
N LEU A 159 19.70 12.29 4.64
CA LEU A 159 20.60 11.99 5.77
C LEU A 159 21.98 11.55 5.28
N GLU A 160 22.00 10.78 4.21
CA GLU A 160 23.19 10.27 3.53
C GLU A 160 22.92 10.24 2.02
N ASP A 161 23.95 10.16 1.19
CA ASP A 161 23.82 10.10 -0.26
C ASP A 161 22.96 8.88 -0.67
N PHE A 162 21.94 9.14 -1.51
CA PHE A 162 21.11 8.06 -2.05
C PHE A 162 21.91 7.28 -3.09
N THR A 163 21.93 5.96 -2.98
CA THR A 163 22.61 5.07 -3.92
C THR A 163 21.62 4.23 -4.73
N GLN A 164 20.74 3.51 -4.04
CA GLN A 164 19.71 2.68 -4.65
C GLN A 164 18.65 2.26 -3.63
N ILE A 165 17.47 1.82 -4.11
CA ILE A 165 16.46 1.18 -3.28
C ILE A 165 16.89 -0.24 -2.88
N ARG A 166 16.31 -0.76 -1.79
CA ARG A 166 16.42 -2.19 -1.46
C ARG A 166 15.61 -3.02 -2.46
N ARG A 167 15.96 -4.31 -2.61
CA ARG A 167 15.17 -5.25 -3.42
C ARG A 167 13.75 -5.45 -2.88
N ASP A 168 13.58 -5.34 -1.59
CA ASP A 168 12.34 -5.46 -0.84
C ASP A 168 11.80 -4.11 -0.35
N GLN A 169 12.16 -3.03 -1.05
CA GLN A 169 11.74 -1.68 -0.67
C GLN A 169 10.23 -1.58 -0.50
N ASP A 170 9.81 -0.86 0.52
CA ASP A 170 8.40 -0.60 0.80
C ASP A 170 7.72 0.10 -0.39
N PHE A 171 6.56 -0.38 -0.79
CA PHE A 171 5.80 0.16 -1.91
C PHE A 171 4.29 -0.02 -1.72
N TYR A 172 3.51 0.75 -2.44
CA TYR A 172 2.09 0.50 -2.66
C TYR A 172 1.69 0.91 -4.09
N ILE A 173 0.53 0.44 -4.54
CA ILE A 173 -0.06 0.87 -5.80
C ILE A 173 -1.14 1.90 -5.48
N ALA A 174 -1.08 3.06 -6.13
CA ALA A 174 -2.08 4.12 -6.06
C ALA A 174 -2.58 4.42 -7.48
N ASP A 175 -3.77 3.92 -7.81
CA ASP A 175 -4.35 4.02 -9.13
C ASP A 175 -3.36 3.59 -10.24
N HIS A 176 -2.86 4.54 -11.02
CA HIS A 176 -1.92 4.30 -12.14
C HIS A 176 -0.45 4.51 -11.76
N SER A 177 -0.14 4.52 -10.48
CA SER A 177 1.22 4.76 -9.98
C SER A 177 1.69 3.65 -9.05
N LEU A 178 2.92 3.22 -9.24
CA LEU A 178 3.70 2.51 -8.24
C LEU A 178 4.36 3.57 -7.34
N VAL A 179 4.08 3.54 -6.05
CA VAL A 179 4.69 4.47 -5.10
C VAL A 179 5.72 3.73 -4.27
N ILE A 180 6.98 4.10 -4.42
CA ILE A 180 8.08 3.64 -3.56
C ILE A 180 8.19 4.61 -2.39
N TYR A 181 8.34 4.10 -1.17
CA TYR A 181 8.49 4.95 0.00
C TYR A 181 9.55 4.43 0.97
N PHE A 182 9.98 5.32 1.83
CA PHE A 182 10.98 5.05 2.85
C PHE A 182 10.41 5.35 4.23
N GLN A 183 10.86 4.62 5.23
CA GLN A 183 10.47 4.86 6.61
C GLN A 183 11.08 6.16 7.13
N VAL A 184 10.53 6.67 8.23
CA VAL A 184 11.12 7.80 8.95
C VAL A 184 12.55 7.44 9.34
N TYR A 185 13.50 8.34 9.12
CA TYR A 185 14.95 8.16 9.30
C TYR A 185 15.63 7.20 8.31
N GLU A 186 14.94 6.60 7.36
CA GLU A 186 15.57 5.71 6.38
C GLU A 186 16.29 6.50 5.28
N LEU A 187 15.71 7.61 4.81
CA LEU A 187 16.26 8.44 3.74
C LEU A 187 16.42 9.91 4.17
N THR A 188 15.50 10.41 4.98
CA THR A 188 15.36 11.82 5.32
C THR A 188 15.31 12.02 6.83
N PRO A 189 15.62 13.25 7.35
CA PRO A 189 15.44 13.58 8.76
C PRO A 189 13.98 13.41 9.21
N TYR A 190 13.77 13.15 10.51
CA TYR A 190 12.45 12.91 11.12
C TYR A 190 11.39 13.95 10.74
N VAL A 191 11.77 15.21 10.70
CA VAL A 191 10.85 16.33 10.40
C VAL A 191 10.24 16.26 9.00
N TYR A 192 10.90 15.56 8.07
CA TYR A 192 10.39 15.35 6.70
C TYR A 192 9.25 14.30 6.65
N GLY A 193 9.23 13.38 7.61
CA GLY A 193 8.28 12.26 7.64
C GLY A 193 8.66 11.15 6.68
N PHE A 194 7.66 10.59 6.00
CA PHE A 194 7.84 9.52 5.00
C PHE A 194 8.04 10.13 3.61
N PRO A 195 9.21 9.96 2.98
CA PRO A 195 9.37 10.34 1.58
C PRO A 195 8.69 9.34 0.65
N TYR A 196 7.79 9.83 -0.21
CA TYR A 196 7.02 9.04 -1.18
C TYR A 196 7.42 9.44 -2.60
N PHE A 197 7.72 8.45 -3.44
CA PHE A 197 8.11 8.64 -4.83
C PHE A 197 7.11 7.94 -5.76
N PRO A 198 6.05 8.62 -6.20
CA PRO A 198 5.13 8.07 -7.19
C PRO A 198 5.81 7.95 -8.55
N ILE A 199 5.71 6.77 -9.15
CA ILE A 199 6.23 6.43 -10.47
C ILE A 199 5.05 5.98 -11.32
N THR A 200 4.78 6.66 -12.42
CA THR A 200 3.71 6.29 -13.32
C THR A 200 3.98 4.90 -13.90
N ILE A 201 3.01 3.99 -13.82
CA ILE A 201 3.19 2.61 -14.33
C ILE A 201 3.55 2.61 -15.81
N LYS A 202 3.05 3.61 -16.57
CA LYS A 202 3.39 3.80 -17.97
C LYS A 202 4.90 4.02 -18.21
N ASP A 203 5.60 4.71 -17.30
CA ASP A 203 7.02 5.00 -17.43
C ASP A 203 7.89 3.76 -17.22
N ILE A 204 7.36 2.75 -16.57
CA ILE A 204 8.04 1.47 -16.28
C ILE A 204 7.40 0.27 -17.00
N GLU A 205 6.50 0.51 -17.96
CA GLU A 205 5.75 -0.53 -18.67
C GLU A 205 6.66 -1.59 -19.31
N SER A 206 7.83 -1.19 -19.81
CA SER A 206 8.77 -2.10 -20.45
C SER A 206 9.33 -3.21 -19.55
N ILE A 207 9.33 -2.99 -18.24
CA ILE A 207 9.91 -3.91 -17.25
C ILE A 207 8.87 -4.61 -16.37
N ILE A 208 7.59 -4.25 -16.42
CA ILE A 208 6.56 -4.90 -15.62
C ILE A 208 6.30 -6.34 -16.10
N ARG A 209 5.86 -7.18 -15.19
CA ARG A 209 5.52 -8.59 -15.50
C ARG A 209 4.27 -8.63 -16.37
N GLU A 210 4.35 -9.34 -17.49
CA GLU A 210 3.21 -9.61 -18.37
C GLU A 210 2.15 -10.45 -17.63
N GLY A 211 0.88 -10.08 -17.79
CA GLY A 211 -0.24 -10.65 -17.02
C GLY A 211 -0.20 -10.34 -15.53
N GLY A 212 0.72 -9.48 -15.10
CA GLY A 212 0.93 -9.10 -13.71
C GLY A 212 -0.06 -8.06 -13.20
N ILE A 213 0.04 -7.78 -11.89
CA ILE A 213 -0.88 -6.86 -11.21
C ILE A 213 -0.71 -5.40 -11.68
N LEU A 214 0.51 -4.98 -12.04
CA LEU A 214 0.75 -3.62 -12.56
C LEU A 214 0.15 -3.41 -13.94
N GLU A 215 0.13 -4.43 -14.80
CA GLU A 215 -0.47 -4.34 -16.13
C GLU A 215 -1.96 -4.00 -16.06
N LYS A 216 -2.68 -4.51 -15.05
CA LYS A 216 -4.09 -4.19 -14.80
C LYS A 216 -4.30 -2.70 -14.50
N MET A 217 -3.27 -2.00 -14.03
CA MET A 217 -3.33 -0.61 -13.61
C MET A 217 -2.86 0.38 -14.68
N ILE A 218 -2.46 -0.10 -15.87
CA ILE A 218 -2.16 0.78 -17.02
C ILE A 218 -3.46 1.47 -17.46
N PRO A 219 -3.46 2.82 -17.62
CA PRO A 219 -4.61 3.53 -18.17
C PRO A 219 -4.87 3.12 -19.63
N PHE A 220 -6.14 3.09 -20.03
CA PHE A 220 -6.57 2.82 -21.40
C PHE A 220 -6.30 4.01 -22.32
#